data_bfab0e765e42f8d1763e887d3d57a241
#
_entry.id   bfab0e765e42f8d1763e887d3d57a241
#
_cell.length_a   1.000
_cell.length_b   1.000
_cell.length_c   1.000
_cell.angle_alpha   90.00
_cell.angle_beta   90.00
_cell.angle_gamma   90.00
#
_symmetry.space_group_name_H-M   'P 1'
#
loop_
_entity.id
_entity.type
_entity.pdbx_description
1 polymer ?
#
loop_
_entity_poly.entity_id
_entity_poly.type
_entity_poly.pdbx_seq_one_letter_code
_entity_poly.pdbx_strand_id
1 'polypeptide(L)'
;MSLERSTLAGRILAPVLLKEIHYHLPLAPNGSMLRQLLAPASIPSQIEKAIGLIRKAYAEPLSVPELANRVNMSATALYKSFKSVTGTSLLQFQKELRLLDARNRLRTAAVSVSEVCFAVGYESPAQFSREYSRKYGASPKHDLVRQ
;
A
#
# COMPACT_ATOMS: atom_id res chain seq x y z
N MET A 1 33.58 -4.10 12.85
CA MET A 1 32.88 -5.40 12.93
C MET A 1 31.65 -5.40 13.87
N SER A 2 31.29 -4.31 14.56
CA SER A 2 30.15 -4.30 15.50
C SER A 2 28.79 -3.85 14.92
N LEU A 3 28.75 -3.12 13.82
CA LEU A 3 27.52 -2.55 13.23
C LEU A 3 26.67 -3.57 12.45
N GLU A 4 27.28 -4.60 11.86
CA GLU A 4 26.55 -5.62 11.10
C GLU A 4 25.80 -6.62 12.01
N ARG A 5 26.30 -6.89 13.20
CA ARG A 5 25.62 -7.79 14.17
C ARG A 5 24.33 -7.18 14.70
N SER A 6 24.29 -5.85 14.88
CA SER A 6 23.10 -5.14 15.37
C SER A 6 21.95 -5.17 14.36
N THR A 7 22.25 -5.06 13.06
CA THR A 7 21.26 -5.11 11.99
C THR A 7 20.68 -6.51 11.75
N LEU A 8 21.51 -7.56 11.88
CA LEU A 8 21.06 -8.94 11.72
C LEU A 8 20.14 -9.38 12.87
N ALA A 9 20.52 -9.06 14.10
CA ALA A 9 19.70 -9.32 15.28
C ALA A 9 18.36 -8.59 15.22
N GLY A 10 18.33 -7.33 14.76
CA GLY A 10 17.10 -6.57 14.57
C GLY A 10 16.20 -7.19 13.49
N ARG A 11 16.76 -7.68 12.39
CA ARG A 11 15.98 -8.32 11.32
C ARG A 11 15.38 -9.68 11.71
N ILE A 12 16.04 -10.42 12.59
CA ILE A 12 15.57 -11.72 13.09
C ILE A 12 14.64 -11.56 14.29
N LEU A 13 14.97 -10.68 15.23
CA LEU A 13 14.23 -10.52 16.48
C LEU A 13 13.00 -9.60 16.32
N ALA A 14 13.04 -8.59 15.44
CA ALA A 14 11.92 -7.68 15.27
C ALA A 14 10.60 -8.37 14.88
N PRO A 15 10.55 -9.34 13.95
CA PRO A 15 9.34 -10.07 13.65
C PRO A 15 8.80 -10.91 14.81
N VAL A 16 9.69 -11.47 15.63
CA VAL A 16 9.33 -12.28 16.81
C VAL A 16 8.80 -11.38 17.90
N LEU A 17 9.48 -10.29 18.21
CA LEU A 17 9.06 -9.29 19.20
C LEU A 17 7.73 -8.61 18.79
N LEU A 18 7.54 -8.32 17.52
CA LEU A 18 6.27 -7.79 17.00
C LEU A 18 5.13 -8.80 17.18
N LYS A 19 5.36 -10.10 16.93
CA LYS A 19 4.35 -11.14 17.19
C LYS A 19 4.02 -11.25 18.67
N GLU A 20 5.02 -11.18 19.54
CA GLU A 20 4.85 -11.26 20.99
C GLU A 20 4.11 -10.04 21.53
N ILE A 21 4.45 -8.85 21.06
CA ILE A 21 3.72 -7.60 21.36
C ILE A 21 2.27 -7.69 20.86
N HIS A 22 2.02 -8.15 19.64
CA HIS A 22 0.67 -8.34 19.11
C HIS A 22 -0.14 -9.37 19.89
N TYR A 23 0.49 -10.37 20.48
CA TYR A 23 -0.19 -11.37 21.30
C TYR A 23 -0.50 -10.84 22.71
N HIS A 24 0.44 -10.15 23.35
CA HIS A 24 0.31 -9.71 24.74
C HIS A 24 -0.47 -8.40 24.93
N LEU A 25 -0.39 -7.47 23.99
CA LEU A 25 -1.13 -6.19 24.06
C LEU A 25 -2.66 -6.36 24.19
N PRO A 26 -3.33 -7.26 23.42
CA PRO A 26 -4.76 -7.49 23.60
C PRO A 26 -5.12 -8.17 24.90
N LEU A 27 -4.20 -8.89 25.53
CA LEU A 27 -4.40 -9.60 26.81
C LEU A 27 -4.16 -8.72 28.04
N ALA A 28 -3.57 -7.53 27.86
CA ALA A 28 -3.39 -6.56 28.91
C ALA A 28 -4.73 -6.07 29.50
N PRO A 29 -4.77 -5.60 30.78
CA PRO A 29 -6.00 -5.13 31.43
C PRO A 29 -6.79 -4.09 30.61
N ASN A 30 -6.09 -3.25 29.84
CA ASN A 30 -6.68 -2.23 28.95
C ASN A 30 -6.77 -2.70 27.48
N GLY A 31 -6.57 -3.98 27.19
CA GLY A 31 -6.56 -4.55 25.83
C GLY A 31 -7.94 -4.73 25.20
N SER A 32 -9.05 -4.42 25.91
CA SER A 32 -10.41 -4.55 25.36
C SER A 32 -10.62 -3.73 24.08
N MET A 33 -10.13 -2.50 24.06
CA MET A 33 -10.19 -1.63 22.89
C MET A 33 -9.38 -2.19 21.71
N LEU A 34 -8.19 -2.73 21.98
CA LEU A 34 -7.37 -3.41 20.97
C LEU A 34 -8.04 -4.68 20.44
N ARG A 35 -8.68 -5.48 21.30
CA ARG A 35 -9.47 -6.66 20.87
C ARG A 35 -10.63 -6.27 19.96
N GLN A 36 -11.32 -5.16 20.26
CA GLN A 36 -12.38 -4.64 19.38
C GLN A 36 -11.84 -4.16 18.03
N LEU A 37 -10.68 -3.49 18.01
CA LEU A 37 -10.03 -3.03 16.78
C LEU A 37 -9.54 -4.21 15.92
N LEU A 38 -9.09 -5.29 16.54
CA LEU A 38 -8.57 -6.49 15.89
C LEU A 38 -9.67 -7.53 15.57
N ALA A 39 -10.92 -7.29 15.99
CA ALA A 39 -12.04 -8.19 15.67
C ALA A 39 -12.19 -8.31 14.14
N PRO A 40 -12.39 -9.54 13.59
CA PRO A 40 -12.44 -9.76 12.14
C PRO A 40 -13.51 -8.96 11.40
N ALA A 41 -14.57 -8.52 12.09
CA ALA A 41 -15.64 -7.71 11.56
C ALA A 41 -15.51 -6.21 11.90
N SER A 42 -14.40 -5.79 12.52
CA SER A 42 -14.19 -4.36 12.82
C SER A 42 -13.90 -3.57 11.55
N ILE A 43 -14.31 -2.28 11.54
CA ILE A 43 -14.02 -1.38 10.40
C ILE A 43 -12.51 -1.33 10.10
N PRO A 44 -11.58 -1.17 11.06
CA PRO A 44 -10.15 -1.20 10.79
C PRO A 44 -9.69 -2.49 10.12
N SER A 45 -10.15 -3.66 10.57
CA SER A 45 -9.81 -4.95 9.98
C SER A 45 -10.33 -5.09 8.54
N GLN A 46 -11.55 -4.61 8.26
CA GLN A 46 -12.11 -4.59 6.91
C GLN A 46 -11.32 -3.66 5.97
N ILE A 47 -10.88 -2.50 6.47
CA ILE A 47 -10.06 -1.56 5.69
C ILE A 47 -8.66 -2.11 5.46
N GLU A 48 -8.03 -2.75 6.45
CA GLU A 48 -6.75 -3.44 6.28
C GLU A 48 -6.83 -4.52 5.19
N LYS A 49 -7.90 -5.32 5.21
CA LYS A 49 -8.16 -6.30 4.15
C LYS A 49 -8.34 -5.63 2.78
N ALA A 50 -9.06 -4.52 2.70
CA ALA A 50 -9.22 -3.76 1.46
C ALA A 50 -7.87 -3.25 0.93
N ILE A 51 -7.02 -2.69 1.80
CA ILE A 51 -5.65 -2.26 1.47
C ILE A 51 -4.84 -3.43 0.91
N GLY A 52 -4.88 -4.58 1.56
CA GLY A 52 -4.19 -5.79 1.10
C GLY A 52 -4.64 -6.26 -0.28
N LEU A 53 -5.94 -6.18 -0.58
CA LEU A 53 -6.50 -6.52 -1.88
C LEU A 53 -6.07 -5.52 -2.96
N ILE A 54 -6.10 -4.22 -2.67
CA ILE A 54 -5.64 -3.18 -3.62
C ILE A 54 -4.14 -3.34 -3.90
N ARG A 55 -3.31 -3.62 -2.88
CA ARG A 55 -1.87 -3.85 -3.05
C ARG A 55 -1.55 -5.04 -3.94
N LYS A 56 -2.37 -6.08 -3.92
CA LYS A 56 -2.17 -7.27 -4.76
C LYS A 56 -2.57 -7.06 -6.22
N ALA A 57 -3.49 -6.14 -6.47
CA ALA A 57 -4.09 -5.91 -7.79
C ALA A 57 -4.09 -4.42 -8.20
N TYR A 58 -3.10 -3.63 -7.74
CA TYR A 58 -3.06 -2.18 -8.00
C TYR A 58 -2.95 -1.83 -9.50
N ALA A 59 -2.35 -2.70 -10.31
CA ALA A 59 -2.22 -2.49 -11.75
C ALA A 59 -3.55 -2.69 -12.49
N GLU A 60 -4.47 -3.50 -11.95
CA GLU A 60 -5.77 -3.78 -12.52
C GLU A 60 -6.77 -2.63 -12.29
N PRO A 61 -7.83 -2.52 -13.10
CA PRO A 61 -8.93 -1.60 -12.83
C PRO A 61 -9.58 -1.90 -11.47
N LEU A 62 -9.77 -0.88 -10.65
CA LEU A 62 -10.37 -1.02 -9.32
C LEU A 62 -11.90 -1.04 -9.42
N SER A 63 -12.51 -2.21 -9.21
CA SER A 63 -13.95 -2.36 -9.01
C SER A 63 -14.30 -2.16 -7.53
N VAL A 64 -14.82 -0.98 -7.18
CA VAL A 64 -15.21 -0.69 -5.79
C VAL A 64 -16.37 -1.57 -5.29
N PRO A 65 -17.40 -1.90 -6.09
CA PRO A 65 -18.45 -2.84 -5.67
C PRO A 65 -17.89 -4.22 -5.31
N GLU A 66 -17.00 -4.76 -6.13
CA GLU A 66 -16.36 -6.06 -5.86
C GLU A 66 -15.48 -6.02 -4.62
N LEU A 67 -14.67 -4.96 -4.47
CA LEU A 67 -13.84 -4.76 -3.29
C LEU A 67 -14.70 -4.69 -2.02
N ALA A 68 -15.79 -3.94 -2.05
CA ALA A 68 -16.73 -3.80 -0.93
C ALA A 68 -17.33 -5.15 -0.54
N ASN A 69 -17.79 -5.94 -1.50
CA ASN A 69 -18.29 -7.29 -1.26
C ASN A 69 -17.23 -8.20 -0.61
N ARG A 70 -15.99 -8.15 -1.07
CA ARG A 70 -14.89 -8.96 -0.51
C ARG A 70 -14.53 -8.62 0.92
N VAL A 71 -14.83 -7.40 1.37
CA VAL A 71 -14.60 -6.96 2.76
C VAL A 71 -15.87 -6.85 3.59
N ASN A 72 -17.00 -7.38 3.08
CA ASN A 72 -18.31 -7.37 3.73
C ASN A 72 -18.79 -5.94 4.11
N MET A 73 -18.66 -5.00 3.18
CA MET A 73 -19.13 -3.62 3.32
C MET A 73 -20.00 -3.23 2.13
N SER A 74 -20.87 -2.22 2.31
CA SER A 74 -21.45 -1.52 1.17
C SER A 74 -20.39 -0.59 0.52
N ALA A 75 -20.53 -0.29 -0.77
CA ALA A 75 -19.61 0.62 -1.46
C ALA A 75 -19.52 1.98 -0.76
N THR A 76 -20.65 2.54 -0.32
CA THR A 76 -20.72 3.82 0.39
C THR A 76 -19.98 3.76 1.74
N ALA A 77 -20.17 2.68 2.51
CA ALA A 77 -19.48 2.49 3.78
C ALA A 77 -17.97 2.33 3.57
N LEU A 78 -17.56 1.58 2.53
CA LEU A 78 -16.15 1.41 2.18
C LEU A 78 -15.50 2.75 1.83
N TYR A 79 -16.10 3.56 0.97
CA TYR A 79 -15.57 4.90 0.63
C TYR A 79 -15.36 5.77 1.85
N LYS A 80 -16.39 5.86 2.72
CA LYS A 80 -16.34 6.69 3.93
C LYS A 80 -15.28 6.20 4.91
N SER A 81 -15.29 4.91 5.22
CA SER A 81 -14.40 4.32 6.21
C SER A 81 -12.96 4.29 5.72
N PHE A 82 -12.73 3.98 4.44
CA PHE A 82 -11.39 4.00 3.86
C PHE A 82 -10.75 5.39 3.96
N LYS A 83 -11.49 6.44 3.56
CA LYS A 83 -11.00 7.82 3.67
C LYS A 83 -10.77 8.24 5.12
N SER A 84 -11.65 7.83 6.05
CA SER A 84 -11.50 8.13 7.48
C SER A 84 -10.27 7.48 8.10
N VAL A 85 -9.97 6.23 7.73
CA VAL A 85 -8.85 5.46 8.30
C VAL A 85 -7.52 5.82 7.63
N THR A 86 -7.50 6.01 6.29
CA THR A 86 -6.26 6.20 5.54
C THR A 86 -5.94 7.65 5.21
N GLY A 87 -6.89 8.57 5.39
CA GLY A 87 -6.76 9.98 4.99
C GLY A 87 -6.88 10.21 3.48
N THR A 88 -7.04 9.16 2.65
CA THR A 88 -7.09 9.27 1.19
C THR A 88 -8.22 8.46 0.58
N SER A 89 -8.58 8.73 -0.68
CA SER A 89 -9.58 7.93 -1.39
C SER A 89 -8.99 6.62 -1.92
N LEU A 90 -9.84 5.62 -2.17
CA LEU A 90 -9.46 4.33 -2.78
C LEU A 90 -8.68 4.51 -4.10
N LEU A 91 -9.20 5.36 -5.00
CA LEU A 91 -8.56 5.62 -6.29
C LEU A 91 -7.21 6.35 -6.15
N GLN A 92 -7.11 7.30 -5.22
CA GLN A 92 -5.86 7.99 -4.96
C GLN A 92 -4.83 7.05 -4.34
N PHE A 93 -5.25 6.17 -3.42
CA PHE A 93 -4.40 5.16 -2.84
C PHE A 93 -3.84 4.19 -3.91
N GLN A 94 -4.69 3.71 -4.83
CA GLN A 94 -4.25 2.88 -5.95
C GLN A 94 -3.24 3.62 -6.84
N LYS A 95 -3.50 4.88 -7.20
CA LYS A 95 -2.57 5.71 -7.98
C LYS A 95 -1.22 5.86 -7.30
N GLU A 96 -1.20 6.04 -5.99
CA GLU A 96 0.04 6.13 -5.21
C GLU A 96 0.88 4.87 -5.31
N LEU A 97 0.24 3.69 -5.23
CA LEU A 97 0.92 2.40 -5.39
C LEU A 97 1.50 2.25 -6.81
N ARG A 98 0.72 2.60 -7.84
CA ARG A 98 1.16 2.58 -9.25
C ARG A 98 2.39 3.45 -9.47
N LEU A 99 2.36 4.68 -8.98
CA LEU A 99 3.47 5.61 -9.13
C LEU A 99 4.71 5.21 -8.32
N LEU A 100 4.51 4.61 -7.13
CA LEU A 100 5.61 4.10 -6.32
C LEU A 100 6.32 2.93 -7.02
N ASP A 101 5.57 1.96 -7.53
CA ASP A 101 6.14 0.83 -8.26
C ASP A 101 6.78 1.28 -9.58
N ALA A 102 6.14 2.22 -10.30
CA ALA A 102 6.72 2.81 -11.50
C ALA A 102 8.10 3.41 -11.22
N ARG A 103 8.23 4.18 -10.14
CA ARG A 103 9.52 4.78 -9.77
C ARG A 103 10.57 3.73 -9.45
N ASN A 104 10.20 2.68 -8.73
CA ASN A 104 11.11 1.57 -8.44
C ASN A 104 11.60 0.91 -9.73
N ARG A 105 10.71 0.57 -10.67
CA ARG A 105 11.05 -0.05 -11.95
C ARG A 105 11.96 0.84 -12.80
N LEU A 106 11.65 2.13 -12.90
CA LEU A 106 12.45 3.10 -13.64
C LEU A 106 13.88 3.24 -13.11
N ARG A 107 14.10 2.99 -11.82
CA ARG A 107 15.40 3.13 -11.15
C ARG A 107 16.19 1.85 -11.03
N THR A 108 15.56 0.69 -11.21
CA THR A 108 16.19 -0.63 -10.97
C THR A 108 16.31 -1.51 -12.20
N ALA A 109 15.57 -1.21 -13.26
CA ALA A 109 15.51 -2.03 -14.46
C ALA A 109 15.79 -1.21 -15.73
N ALA A 110 16.45 -1.83 -16.72
CA ALA A 110 16.63 -1.26 -18.06
C ALA A 110 15.34 -1.42 -18.89
N VAL A 111 14.31 -0.63 -18.55
CA VAL A 111 12.98 -0.66 -19.17
C VAL A 111 12.60 0.71 -19.71
N SER A 112 11.78 0.76 -20.74
CA SER A 112 11.28 2.03 -21.28
C SER A 112 10.18 2.64 -20.38
N VAL A 113 10.02 3.96 -20.44
CA VAL A 113 8.93 4.67 -19.74
C VAL A 113 7.56 4.12 -20.14
N SER A 114 7.38 3.77 -21.42
CA SER A 114 6.12 3.21 -21.93
C SER A 114 5.82 1.83 -21.36
N GLU A 115 6.81 0.95 -21.31
CA GLU A 115 6.67 -0.38 -20.68
C GLU A 115 6.27 -0.26 -19.21
N VAL A 116 6.93 0.62 -18.45
CA VAL A 116 6.58 0.85 -17.04
C VAL A 116 5.17 1.41 -16.91
N CYS A 117 4.78 2.38 -17.75
CA CYS A 117 3.45 2.97 -17.77
C CYS A 117 2.35 1.89 -17.84
N PHE A 118 2.45 0.98 -18.83
CA PHE A 118 1.47 -0.08 -19.01
C PHE A 118 1.56 -1.15 -17.92
N ALA A 119 2.76 -1.52 -17.49
CA ALA A 119 2.98 -2.53 -16.45
C ALA A 119 2.38 -2.14 -15.09
N VAL A 120 2.31 -0.84 -14.78
CA VAL A 120 1.70 -0.36 -13.54
C VAL A 120 0.22 0.01 -13.71
N GLY A 121 -0.40 -0.28 -14.86
CA GLY A 121 -1.83 -0.17 -15.10
C GLY A 121 -2.31 1.20 -15.60
N TYR A 122 -1.44 2.04 -16.17
CA TYR A 122 -1.87 3.22 -16.92
C TYR A 122 -2.11 2.86 -18.39
N GLU A 123 -3.16 3.42 -18.96
CA GLU A 123 -3.51 3.25 -20.38
C GLU A 123 -2.93 4.37 -21.26
N SER A 124 -2.56 5.50 -20.65
CA SER A 124 -2.05 6.68 -21.34
C SER A 124 -0.68 7.12 -20.81
N PRO A 125 0.39 7.00 -21.63
CA PRO A 125 1.72 7.52 -21.27
C PRO A 125 1.73 9.02 -20.96
N ALA A 126 0.87 9.80 -21.61
CA ALA A 126 0.74 11.24 -21.35
C ALA A 126 0.14 11.52 -19.97
N GLN A 127 -0.90 10.75 -19.57
CA GLN A 127 -1.48 10.84 -18.23
C GLN A 127 -0.46 10.40 -17.18
N PHE A 128 0.18 9.26 -17.38
CA PHE A 128 1.22 8.74 -16.50
C PHE A 128 2.32 9.78 -16.26
N SER A 129 2.88 10.35 -17.34
CA SER A 129 3.96 11.33 -17.22
C SER A 129 3.55 12.58 -16.45
N ARG A 130 2.33 13.09 -16.66
CA ARG A 130 1.81 14.24 -15.90
C ARG A 130 1.64 13.92 -14.42
N GLU A 131 1.04 12.79 -14.08
CA GLU A 131 0.81 12.38 -12.68
C GLU A 131 2.12 12.06 -11.97
N TYR A 132 3.05 11.41 -12.65
CA TYR A 132 4.39 11.13 -12.14
C TYR A 132 5.16 12.42 -11.83
N SER A 133 5.22 13.35 -12.80
CA SER A 133 5.93 14.62 -12.62
C SER A 133 5.32 15.47 -11.51
N ARG A 134 4.00 15.47 -11.38
CA ARG A 134 3.31 16.15 -10.27
C ARG A 134 3.68 15.57 -8.91
N LYS A 135 3.85 14.24 -8.81
CA LYS A 135 4.18 13.56 -7.55
C LYS A 135 5.66 13.72 -7.17
N TYR A 136 6.56 13.59 -8.14
CA TYR A 136 8.00 13.49 -7.89
C TYR A 136 8.80 14.72 -8.28
N GLY A 137 8.18 15.73 -8.87
CA GLY A 137 8.85 16.97 -9.33
C GLY A 137 9.77 16.78 -10.55
N ALA A 138 9.84 15.55 -11.11
CA ALA A 138 10.68 15.23 -12.27
C ALA A 138 9.94 14.27 -13.21
N SER A 139 10.26 14.31 -14.50
CA SER A 139 9.64 13.41 -15.49
C SER A 139 10.11 11.96 -15.28
N PRO A 140 9.30 10.95 -15.69
CA PRO A 140 9.73 9.56 -15.64
C PRO A 140 11.06 9.29 -16.36
N LYS A 141 11.30 9.99 -17.48
CA LYS A 141 12.54 9.90 -18.26
C LYS A 141 13.76 10.38 -17.46
N HIS A 142 13.60 11.34 -16.57
CA HIS A 142 14.69 11.84 -15.74
C HIS A 142 15.15 10.80 -14.69
N ASP A 143 14.24 9.98 -14.18
CA ASP A 143 14.61 8.93 -13.23
C ASP A 143 15.28 7.72 -13.93
N LEU A 144 15.10 7.53 -15.25
CA LEU A 144 15.85 6.56 -16.05
C LEU A 144 17.34 6.91 -16.23
N VAL A 145 17.67 8.18 -16.33
CA VAL A 145 19.03 8.64 -16.70
C VAL A 145 20.03 8.56 -15.54
N ARG A 146 19.59 8.20 -14.37
CA ARG A 146 20.43 8.09 -13.16
C ARG A 146 20.93 6.66 -12.86
N GLN A 147 20.93 5.79 -13.86
CA GLN A 147 21.59 4.46 -13.77
C GLN A 147 23.06 4.54 -14.13
#